data_b754a29c6bb12a38d01a66ad96e0fdc7
#
_entry.id   b754a29c6bb12a38d01a66ad96e0fdc7
#
_cell.length_a   1.000
_cell.length_b   1.000
_cell.length_c   1.000
_cell.angle_alpha   90.00
_cell.angle_beta   90.00
_cell.angle_gamma   90.00
#
_symmetry.space_group_name_H-M   'P 1'
#
loop_
_entity.id
_entity.type
_entity.pdbx_description
1 polymer ?
#
loop_
_entity_poly.entity_id
_entity_poly.type
_entity_poly.pdbx_seq_one_letter_code
_entity_poly.pdbx_strand_id
1 'polypeptide(L)'
;MRAQSVVAGILAVLFLAGCANTKEAEAQPETQDESAEQVQTETPRTSYEDTALVGNSHVSSFFTYNALPGAACYYRVGLNVNSVFEQPMTQGDDTETPVIELLKNKDFSHIIFFFGENELGWSNREAFIEEYTEVIETARSYCPDAVIYLSAIPPVSAEVSAQNENNTNNTSIQACNEEIKQIAADNDAVYIDAFAALAGDDGSLPDNAAADGIHPAEEYTQKWAELLKQSIAEAENK
;
A
#
# COMPACT_ATOMS: atom_id res chain seq x y z
N MET A 1 -35.20 44.67 -31.31
CA MET A 1 -36.44 45.33 -30.83
C MET A 1 -36.51 45.16 -29.33
N ARG A 2 -36.52 46.33 -28.64
CA ARG A 2 -36.93 46.66 -27.26
C ARG A 2 -36.20 45.84 -26.16
N ALA A 3 -35.24 46.38 -25.42
CA ALA A 3 -35.15 47.64 -24.64
C ALA A 3 -36.06 47.70 -23.41
N GLN A 4 -35.41 48.04 -22.33
CA GLN A 4 -35.77 48.89 -21.18
C GLN A 4 -35.69 48.16 -19.85
N SER A 5 -34.95 48.54 -18.90
CA SER A 5 -34.57 49.79 -18.21
C SER A 5 -34.92 49.67 -16.74
N VAL A 6 -33.92 49.76 -15.90
CA VAL A 6 -33.64 50.76 -14.85
C VAL A 6 -34.76 50.98 -13.81
N VAL A 7 -34.43 50.90 -12.50
CA VAL A 7 -34.54 52.07 -11.59
C VAL A 7 -33.80 51.82 -10.28
N ALA A 8 -32.96 52.79 -9.94
CA ALA A 8 -32.28 52.99 -8.67
C ALA A 8 -33.24 53.60 -7.63
N GLY A 9 -32.93 53.36 -6.35
CA GLY A 9 -33.61 54.05 -5.27
C GLY A 9 -32.65 54.21 -4.06
N ILE A 10 -32.07 55.39 -4.01
CA ILE A 10 -31.33 55.94 -2.85
C ILE A 10 -32.36 56.52 -1.91
N LEU A 11 -32.28 56.22 -0.61
CA LEU A 11 -32.84 57.09 0.42
C LEU A 11 -31.93 57.14 1.64
N ALA A 12 -31.32 58.30 1.83
CA ALA A 12 -30.63 58.70 3.03
C ALA A 12 -31.61 59.50 3.90
N VAL A 13 -31.61 59.29 5.22
CA VAL A 13 -32.11 60.26 6.17
C VAL A 13 -31.26 60.26 7.44
N LEU A 14 -30.98 61.48 7.84
CA LEU A 14 -30.05 61.95 8.84
C LEU A 14 -30.63 61.95 10.29
N PHE A 15 -29.70 61.88 11.27
CA PHE A 15 -29.59 62.53 12.57
C PHE A 15 -30.73 62.45 13.59
N LEU A 16 -30.36 62.03 14.80
CA LEU A 16 -30.43 62.93 15.96
C LEU A 16 -29.57 62.40 17.13
N ALA A 17 -28.78 63.31 17.66
CA ALA A 17 -27.92 63.14 18.82
C ALA A 17 -28.73 63.20 20.15
N GLY A 18 -28.29 62.38 21.12
CA GLY A 18 -28.76 62.46 22.49
C GLY A 18 -27.68 61.99 23.43
N CYS A 19 -27.01 62.94 24.13
CA CYS A 19 -26.08 62.68 25.23
C CYS A 19 -26.84 62.31 26.50
N ALA A 20 -26.40 61.28 27.24
CA ALA A 20 -26.23 61.36 28.71
C ALA A 20 -25.66 60.05 29.30
N ASN A 21 -24.47 60.18 29.84
CA ASN A 21 -23.98 59.79 31.16
C ASN A 21 -23.81 58.32 31.60
N THR A 22 -22.52 57.94 31.62
CA THR A 22 -21.80 57.19 32.68
C THR A 22 -22.45 56.01 33.39
N LYS A 23 -21.86 54.82 33.14
CA LYS A 23 -21.25 53.98 34.21
C LYS A 23 -20.30 52.99 33.56
N GLU A 24 -19.06 53.03 34.01
CA GLU A 24 -18.03 52.00 33.75
C GLU A 24 -18.53 50.67 34.30
N ALA A 25 -18.54 49.68 33.44
CA ALA A 25 -18.56 48.26 33.81
C ALA A 25 -17.39 47.62 33.10
N GLU A 26 -16.43 47.16 33.89
CA GLU A 26 -15.25 46.40 33.48
C GLU A 26 -15.70 45.18 32.66
N ALA A 27 -15.30 45.13 31.38
CA ALA A 27 -15.40 43.95 30.56
C ALA A 27 -14.18 43.07 30.85
N GLN A 28 -14.42 41.93 31.45
CA GLN A 28 -13.44 40.86 31.51
C GLN A 28 -13.18 40.35 30.07
N PRO A 29 -11.93 40.05 29.70
CA PRO A 29 -11.65 39.42 28.41
C PRO A 29 -12.16 37.98 28.43
N GLU A 30 -13.03 37.63 27.50
CA GLU A 30 -13.37 36.25 27.16
C GLU A 30 -12.11 35.57 26.70
N THR A 31 -11.62 34.61 27.49
CA THR A 31 -10.59 33.66 27.06
C THR A 31 -11.23 32.77 25.99
N GLN A 32 -10.87 33.03 24.75
CA GLN A 32 -11.05 32.05 23.69
C GLN A 32 -10.15 30.87 24.01
N ASP A 33 -10.76 29.77 24.40
CA ASP A 33 -10.13 28.45 24.49
C ASP A 33 -9.87 27.95 23.04
N GLU A 34 -8.74 28.36 22.48
CA GLU A 34 -8.16 27.71 21.31
C GLU A 34 -7.65 26.35 21.78
N SER A 35 -8.51 25.34 21.73
CA SER A 35 -8.06 23.96 21.75
C SER A 35 -7.22 23.72 20.50
N ALA A 36 -5.92 24.02 20.60
CA ALA A 36 -4.94 23.58 19.65
C ALA A 36 -4.96 22.05 19.66
N GLU A 37 -5.58 21.49 18.66
CA GLU A 37 -5.49 20.07 18.32
C GLU A 37 -3.99 19.78 18.12
N GLN A 38 -3.37 19.16 19.11
CA GLN A 38 -1.99 18.72 19.03
C GLN A 38 -1.96 17.61 18.01
N VAL A 39 -1.59 17.94 16.76
CA VAL A 39 -1.11 16.97 15.78
C VAL A 39 0.12 16.31 16.42
N GLN A 40 -0.06 15.15 17.01
CA GLN A 40 1.04 14.31 17.43
C GLN A 40 1.80 13.94 16.17
N THR A 41 2.91 14.57 15.91
CA THR A 41 3.89 14.12 14.92
C THR A 41 4.53 12.87 15.50
N GLU A 42 3.95 11.70 15.19
CA GLU A 42 4.56 10.42 15.53
C GLU A 42 5.95 10.37 14.89
N THR A 43 6.93 9.93 15.68
CA THR A 43 8.29 9.71 15.17
C THR A 43 8.21 8.60 14.13
N PRO A 44 8.70 8.81 12.89
CA PRO A 44 8.63 7.79 11.86
C PRO A 44 9.24 6.47 12.34
N ARG A 45 8.54 5.36 12.14
CA ARG A 45 9.04 4.03 12.46
C ARG A 45 10.31 3.74 11.67
N THR A 46 11.37 3.31 12.35
CA THR A 46 12.70 3.09 11.76
C THR A 46 13.08 1.62 11.63
N SER A 47 12.32 0.68 12.24
CA SER A 47 12.56 -0.75 12.18
C SER A 47 11.25 -1.52 12.02
N TYR A 48 11.29 -2.59 11.22
CA TYR A 48 10.17 -3.47 10.86
C TYR A 48 10.45 -4.92 11.27
N GLU A 49 11.10 -5.11 12.41
CA GLU A 49 11.49 -6.45 12.89
C GLU A 49 10.30 -7.40 13.10
N ASP A 50 9.10 -6.86 13.36
CA ASP A 50 7.85 -7.61 13.50
C ASP A 50 7.11 -7.84 12.18
N THR A 51 7.77 -7.57 11.05
CA THR A 51 7.19 -7.68 9.71
C THR A 51 7.90 -8.78 8.92
N ALA A 52 7.12 -9.64 8.25
CA ALA A 52 7.61 -10.61 7.28
C ALA A 52 7.18 -10.22 5.85
N LEU A 53 8.11 -10.26 4.91
CA LEU A 53 7.88 -10.20 3.47
C LEU A 53 8.02 -11.62 2.92
N VAL A 54 6.99 -12.17 2.31
CA VAL A 54 6.95 -13.55 1.84
C VAL A 54 6.59 -13.59 0.37
N GLY A 55 7.41 -14.24 -0.47
CA GLY A 55 7.03 -14.35 -1.87
C GLY A 55 8.16 -14.70 -2.84
N ASN A 56 8.01 -14.17 -4.05
CA ASN A 56 8.83 -14.46 -5.20
C ASN A 56 10.10 -13.57 -5.32
N SER A 57 10.62 -13.43 -6.53
CA SER A 57 11.81 -12.61 -6.82
C SER A 57 11.69 -11.14 -6.43
N HIS A 58 10.48 -10.56 -6.36
CA HIS A 58 10.32 -9.18 -5.93
C HIS A 58 10.78 -8.94 -4.49
N VAL A 59 10.56 -9.91 -3.58
CA VAL A 59 11.06 -9.81 -2.19
C VAL A 59 12.59 -9.77 -2.13
N SER A 60 13.29 -10.37 -3.11
CA SER A 60 14.75 -10.29 -3.19
C SER A 60 15.27 -8.86 -3.35
N SER A 61 14.52 -7.98 -4.03
CA SER A 61 14.86 -6.57 -4.16
C SER A 61 14.77 -5.84 -2.82
N PHE A 62 13.73 -6.10 -2.02
CA PHE A 62 13.62 -5.55 -0.66
C PHE A 62 14.79 -5.99 0.23
N PHE A 63 15.16 -7.25 0.16
CA PHE A 63 16.33 -7.78 0.87
C PHE A 63 17.64 -7.11 0.42
N THR A 64 17.87 -7.06 -0.90
CA THR A 64 19.11 -6.55 -1.50
C THR A 64 19.33 -5.07 -1.17
N TYR A 65 18.28 -4.26 -1.24
CA TYR A 65 18.34 -2.81 -1.01
C TYR A 65 18.03 -2.40 0.43
N ASN A 66 17.78 -3.37 1.32
CA ASN A 66 17.33 -3.12 2.69
C ASN A 66 16.19 -2.09 2.76
N ALA A 67 15.21 -2.24 1.86
CA ALA A 67 14.18 -1.23 1.63
C ALA A 67 13.17 -1.14 2.79
N LEU A 68 13.00 -2.23 3.56
CA LEU A 68 12.22 -2.27 4.79
C LEU A 68 13.13 -2.77 5.93
N PRO A 69 13.88 -1.88 6.61
CA PRO A 69 14.92 -2.26 7.56
C PRO A 69 14.38 -3.10 8.73
N GLY A 70 15.01 -4.24 8.97
CA GLY A 70 14.63 -5.17 10.04
C GLY A 70 13.57 -6.20 9.65
N ALA A 71 12.83 -6.02 8.56
CA ALA A 71 11.85 -7.00 8.10
C ALA A 71 12.51 -8.33 7.71
N ALA A 72 11.87 -9.44 8.09
CA ALA A 72 12.25 -10.76 7.61
C ALA A 72 11.86 -10.93 6.13
N CYS A 73 12.78 -11.32 5.28
CA CYS A 73 12.54 -11.57 3.86
C CYS A 73 12.62 -13.07 3.57
N TYR A 74 11.46 -13.71 3.42
CA TYR A 74 11.32 -15.14 3.12
C TYR A 74 10.91 -15.33 1.67
N TYR A 75 11.87 -15.68 0.80
CA TYR A 75 11.62 -15.70 -0.63
C TYR A 75 12.40 -16.75 -1.41
N ARG A 76 11.89 -17.04 -2.59
CA ARG A 76 12.58 -17.81 -3.62
C ARG A 76 12.21 -17.26 -5.00
N VAL A 77 13.18 -17.17 -5.90
CA VAL A 77 12.91 -16.83 -7.30
C VAL A 77 11.99 -17.89 -7.92
N GLY A 78 10.93 -17.46 -8.56
CA GLY A 78 9.93 -18.35 -9.16
C GLY A 78 8.93 -18.96 -8.17
N LEU A 79 8.97 -18.58 -6.89
CA LEU A 79 7.99 -19.04 -5.89
C LEU A 79 6.58 -18.61 -6.30
N ASN A 80 5.62 -19.49 -6.10
CA ASN A 80 4.20 -19.26 -6.35
C ASN A 80 3.35 -19.78 -5.18
N VAL A 81 2.05 -19.52 -5.22
CA VAL A 81 1.13 -19.84 -4.12
C VAL A 81 1.05 -21.33 -3.78
N ASN A 82 1.33 -22.22 -4.74
CA ASN A 82 1.39 -23.66 -4.52
C ASN A 82 2.75 -24.08 -3.95
N SER A 83 3.82 -23.66 -4.60
CA SER A 83 5.18 -24.10 -4.27
C SER A 83 5.70 -23.55 -2.94
N VAL A 84 5.06 -22.55 -2.35
CA VAL A 84 5.45 -21.96 -1.05
C VAL A 84 5.36 -22.98 0.10
N PHE A 85 4.53 -24.01 -0.04
CA PHE A 85 4.38 -25.09 0.93
C PHE A 85 5.47 -26.16 0.85
N GLU A 86 6.22 -26.22 -0.25
CA GLU A 86 7.20 -27.28 -0.52
C GLU A 86 8.63 -26.75 -0.70
N GLN A 87 8.76 -25.55 -1.27
CA GLN A 87 10.06 -25.02 -1.66
C GLN A 87 10.71 -24.20 -0.54
N PRO A 88 11.95 -24.53 -0.15
CA PRO A 88 12.71 -23.71 0.78
C PRO A 88 13.32 -22.48 0.09
N MET A 89 13.86 -21.55 0.86
CA MET A 89 14.71 -20.48 0.35
C MET A 89 15.96 -21.07 -0.34
N THR A 90 16.48 -20.36 -1.35
CA THR A 90 17.72 -20.77 -2.03
C THR A 90 18.99 -20.25 -1.34
N GLN A 91 18.84 -19.28 -0.44
CA GLN A 91 19.91 -18.64 0.29
C GLN A 91 19.38 -18.10 1.63
N GLY A 92 20.25 -17.88 2.58
CA GLY A 92 19.92 -17.45 3.94
C GLY A 92 20.31 -18.52 4.96
N ASP A 93 19.84 -18.35 6.19
CA ASP A 93 20.22 -19.23 7.32
C ASP A 93 19.44 -20.57 7.30
N ASP A 94 18.31 -20.64 6.64
CA ASP A 94 17.49 -21.86 6.51
C ASP A 94 17.13 -22.10 5.03
N THR A 95 17.76 -23.13 4.46
CA THR A 95 17.57 -23.55 3.06
C THR A 95 16.94 -24.94 2.95
N GLU A 96 16.34 -25.45 4.02
CA GLU A 96 15.71 -26.78 4.10
C GLU A 96 14.21 -26.66 4.39
N THR A 97 13.81 -25.65 5.16
CA THR A 97 12.41 -25.42 5.56
C THR A 97 11.62 -24.73 4.45
N PRO A 98 10.42 -25.22 4.09
CA PRO A 98 9.53 -24.53 3.15
C PRO A 98 9.29 -23.08 3.56
N VAL A 99 9.20 -22.17 2.57
CA VAL A 99 9.14 -20.72 2.84
C VAL A 99 7.99 -20.35 3.77
N ILE A 100 6.81 -20.92 3.61
CA ILE A 100 5.66 -20.61 4.49
C ILE A 100 5.90 -21.01 5.95
N GLU A 101 6.64 -22.10 6.19
CA GLU A 101 6.94 -22.63 7.53
C GLU A 101 7.87 -21.67 8.31
N LEU A 102 8.63 -20.81 7.63
CA LEU A 102 9.53 -19.84 8.28
C LEU A 102 8.74 -18.80 9.08
N LEU A 103 7.46 -18.63 8.81
CA LEU A 103 6.58 -17.78 9.61
C LEU A 103 6.41 -18.25 11.06
N LYS A 104 6.73 -19.52 11.36
CA LYS A 104 6.72 -20.08 12.73
C LYS A 104 7.90 -19.61 13.59
N ASN A 105 8.92 -19.00 12.97
CA ASN A 105 10.15 -18.63 13.68
C ASN A 105 9.95 -17.44 14.62
N LYS A 106 8.86 -16.65 14.43
CA LYS A 106 8.59 -15.45 15.21
C LYS A 106 7.12 -15.09 15.16
N ASP A 107 6.62 -14.46 16.21
CA ASP A 107 5.30 -13.83 16.22
C ASP A 107 5.39 -12.51 15.42
N PHE A 108 4.94 -12.54 14.18
CA PHE A 108 4.87 -11.36 13.32
C PHE A 108 3.57 -10.59 13.56
N SER A 109 3.67 -9.25 13.59
CA SER A 109 2.51 -8.35 13.61
C SER A 109 1.99 -8.04 12.21
N HIS A 110 2.88 -8.13 11.20
CA HIS A 110 2.57 -7.81 9.81
C HIS A 110 3.19 -8.86 8.88
N ILE A 111 2.37 -9.42 7.97
CA ILE A 111 2.84 -10.38 6.96
C ILE A 111 2.38 -9.89 5.59
N ILE A 112 3.32 -9.65 4.68
CA ILE A 112 3.05 -9.12 3.35
C ILE A 112 3.42 -10.17 2.31
N PHE A 113 2.45 -10.58 1.51
CA PHE A 113 2.62 -11.55 0.43
C PHE A 113 2.83 -10.88 -0.92
N PHE A 114 3.74 -11.46 -1.73
CA PHE A 114 4.13 -11.03 -3.07
C PHE A 114 3.98 -12.20 -4.04
N PHE A 115 2.74 -12.51 -4.44
CA PHE A 115 2.41 -13.58 -5.39
C PHE A 115 1.54 -13.06 -6.53
N GLY A 116 1.37 -13.85 -7.56
CA GLY A 116 0.53 -13.59 -8.72
C GLY A 116 1.29 -13.48 -10.04
N GLU A 117 2.55 -12.98 -10.04
CA GLU A 117 3.34 -12.84 -11.27
C GLU A 117 3.67 -14.19 -11.90
N ASN A 118 4.11 -15.16 -11.10
CA ASN A 118 4.46 -16.49 -11.57
C ASN A 118 3.23 -17.35 -11.93
N GLU A 119 2.05 -16.87 -11.58
CA GLU A 119 0.75 -17.47 -11.84
C GLU A 119 -0.01 -16.85 -13.02
N LEU A 120 0.54 -15.82 -13.68
CA LEU A 120 -0.09 -15.15 -14.85
C LEU A 120 -0.37 -16.11 -16.01
N GLY A 121 0.47 -17.12 -16.19
CA GLY A 121 0.30 -18.17 -17.21
C GLY A 121 -0.65 -19.30 -16.83
N TRP A 122 -1.18 -19.32 -15.62
CA TRP A 122 -2.06 -20.41 -15.17
C TRP A 122 -3.43 -20.32 -15.84
N SER A 123 -3.85 -21.42 -16.44
CA SER A 123 -5.16 -21.53 -17.10
C SER A 123 -6.30 -21.73 -16.11
N ASN A 124 -6.02 -22.27 -14.91
CA ASN A 124 -6.99 -22.48 -13.84
C ASN A 124 -6.89 -21.34 -12.82
N ARG A 125 -7.70 -20.30 -13.02
CA ARG A 125 -7.72 -19.14 -12.11
C ARG A 125 -8.39 -19.45 -10.76
N GLU A 126 -9.31 -20.41 -10.74
CA GLU A 126 -9.95 -20.87 -9.49
C GLU A 126 -8.91 -21.51 -8.55
N ALA A 127 -8.00 -22.35 -9.08
CA ALA A 127 -6.89 -22.90 -8.31
C ALA A 127 -5.97 -21.80 -7.73
N PHE A 128 -5.69 -20.73 -8.47
CA PHE A 128 -4.91 -19.60 -7.96
C PHE A 128 -5.59 -18.95 -6.75
N ILE A 129 -6.90 -18.74 -6.82
CA ILE A 129 -7.69 -18.13 -5.73
C ILE A 129 -7.72 -19.06 -4.50
N GLU A 130 -7.97 -20.35 -4.70
CA GLU A 130 -8.02 -21.36 -3.63
C GLU A 130 -6.66 -21.49 -2.94
N GLU A 131 -5.58 -21.63 -3.69
CA GLU A 131 -4.23 -21.80 -3.16
C GLU A 131 -3.73 -20.52 -2.46
N TYR A 132 -4.05 -19.33 -2.99
CA TYR A 132 -3.69 -18.09 -2.29
C TYR A 132 -4.48 -17.95 -0.97
N THR A 133 -5.73 -18.36 -0.95
CA THR A 133 -6.54 -18.42 0.29
C THR A 133 -5.89 -19.34 1.31
N GLU A 134 -5.44 -20.54 0.89
CA GLU A 134 -4.73 -21.49 1.76
C GLU A 134 -3.43 -20.88 2.35
N VAL A 135 -2.69 -20.10 1.57
CA VAL A 135 -1.50 -19.36 2.05
C VAL A 135 -1.89 -18.41 3.20
N ILE A 136 -2.97 -17.64 3.03
CA ILE A 136 -3.45 -16.69 4.04
C ILE A 136 -3.89 -17.42 5.31
N GLU A 137 -4.70 -18.47 5.18
CA GLU A 137 -5.20 -19.26 6.30
C GLU A 137 -4.05 -19.92 7.07
N THR A 138 -3.05 -20.44 6.35
CA THR A 138 -1.85 -21.02 6.94
C THR A 138 -1.06 -19.99 7.74
N ALA A 139 -0.81 -18.81 7.18
CA ALA A 139 -0.13 -17.73 7.87
C ALA A 139 -0.87 -17.32 9.15
N ARG A 140 -2.19 -17.21 9.11
CA ARG A 140 -3.01 -16.92 10.29
C ARG A 140 -2.96 -18.02 11.35
N SER A 141 -2.80 -19.27 10.93
CA SER A 141 -2.64 -20.36 11.89
C SER A 141 -1.32 -20.28 12.66
N TYR A 142 -0.29 -19.65 12.07
CA TYR A 142 1.03 -19.46 12.69
C TYR A 142 1.13 -18.14 13.45
N CYS A 143 0.54 -17.06 12.91
CA CYS A 143 0.55 -15.72 13.49
C CYS A 143 -0.89 -15.17 13.55
N PRO A 144 -1.71 -15.61 14.52
CA PRO A 144 -3.15 -15.33 14.55
C PRO A 144 -3.50 -13.86 14.73
N ASP A 145 -2.61 -13.07 15.33
CA ASP A 145 -2.80 -11.63 15.56
C ASP A 145 -2.19 -10.75 14.45
N ALA A 146 -1.55 -11.38 13.45
CA ALA A 146 -0.91 -10.63 12.36
C ALA A 146 -1.94 -10.01 11.41
N VAL A 147 -1.70 -8.77 11.02
CA VAL A 147 -2.36 -8.16 9.87
C VAL A 147 -1.72 -8.73 8.59
N ILE A 148 -2.56 -9.28 7.71
CA ILE A 148 -2.13 -9.84 6.43
C ILE A 148 -2.31 -8.79 5.34
N TYR A 149 -1.29 -8.65 4.48
CA TYR A 149 -1.31 -7.76 3.33
C TYR A 149 -1.02 -8.55 2.06
N LEU A 150 -1.74 -8.24 0.98
CA LEU A 150 -1.47 -8.76 -0.34
C LEU A 150 -1.00 -7.61 -1.23
N SER A 151 0.26 -7.67 -1.67
CA SER A 151 0.80 -6.69 -2.59
C SER A 151 0.37 -7.02 -4.02
N ALA A 152 -0.15 -6.03 -4.74
CA ALA A 152 -0.36 -6.14 -6.17
C ALA A 152 0.95 -6.44 -6.89
N ILE A 153 0.87 -7.14 -8.00
CA ILE A 153 1.95 -7.32 -8.96
C ILE A 153 2.26 -5.92 -9.55
N PRO A 154 3.52 -5.46 -9.54
CA PRO A 154 3.88 -4.19 -10.16
C PRO A 154 3.69 -4.23 -11.68
N PRO A 155 3.62 -3.07 -12.36
CA PRO A 155 3.65 -3.07 -13.82
C PRO A 155 4.99 -3.56 -14.35
N VAL A 156 5.00 -4.10 -15.57
CA VAL A 156 6.22 -4.35 -16.34
C VAL A 156 6.43 -3.24 -17.36
N SER A 157 7.65 -3.11 -17.90
CA SER A 157 7.94 -2.13 -18.97
C SER A 157 7.06 -2.36 -20.21
N ALA A 158 6.88 -1.32 -21.01
CA ALA A 158 6.13 -1.43 -22.26
C ALA A 158 6.70 -2.49 -23.21
N GLU A 159 8.03 -2.66 -23.23
CA GLU A 159 8.72 -3.67 -24.03
C GLU A 159 8.36 -5.09 -23.55
N VAL A 160 8.49 -5.39 -22.27
CA VAL A 160 8.12 -6.69 -21.67
C VAL A 160 6.64 -6.98 -21.89
N SER A 161 5.78 -5.98 -21.67
CA SER A 161 4.35 -6.11 -21.90
C SER A 161 4.01 -6.45 -23.36
N ALA A 162 4.75 -5.88 -24.34
CA ALA A 162 4.57 -6.17 -25.74
C ALA A 162 5.08 -7.58 -26.14
N GLN A 163 6.13 -8.08 -25.49
CA GLN A 163 6.65 -9.44 -25.70
C GLN A 163 5.67 -10.50 -25.22
N ASN A 164 4.95 -10.21 -24.13
CA ASN A 164 3.90 -11.06 -23.57
C ASN A 164 4.35 -12.51 -23.30
N GLU A 165 5.59 -12.71 -22.87
CA GLU A 165 6.09 -14.04 -22.54
C GLU A 165 5.38 -14.58 -21.28
N ASN A 166 4.90 -15.81 -21.33
CA ASN A 166 4.17 -16.45 -20.22
C ASN A 166 2.97 -15.61 -19.71
N ASN A 167 2.32 -14.86 -20.59
CA ASN A 167 1.23 -13.96 -20.26
C ASN A 167 1.65 -12.74 -19.37
N THR A 168 2.96 -12.45 -19.31
CA THR A 168 3.51 -11.30 -18.58
C THR A 168 3.30 -10.03 -19.40
N ASN A 169 2.16 -9.38 -19.19
CA ASN A 169 1.80 -8.11 -19.80
C ASN A 169 0.90 -7.30 -18.86
N ASN A 170 0.90 -5.98 -18.99
CA ASN A 170 0.19 -5.09 -18.07
C ASN A 170 -1.34 -5.30 -18.03
N THR A 171 -1.94 -5.79 -19.11
CA THR A 171 -3.38 -6.14 -19.12
C THR A 171 -3.67 -7.37 -18.27
N SER A 172 -2.87 -8.43 -18.41
CA SER A 172 -3.01 -9.65 -17.61
C SER A 172 -2.66 -9.41 -16.14
N ILE A 173 -1.64 -8.58 -15.88
CA ILE A 173 -1.25 -8.16 -14.54
C ILE A 173 -2.41 -7.42 -13.84
N GLN A 174 -3.04 -6.45 -14.51
CA GLN A 174 -4.19 -5.74 -13.94
C GLN A 174 -5.37 -6.68 -13.66
N ALA A 175 -5.66 -7.61 -14.57
CA ALA A 175 -6.71 -8.61 -14.34
C ALA A 175 -6.39 -9.50 -13.13
N CYS A 176 -5.15 -9.96 -12.97
CA CYS A 176 -4.72 -10.72 -11.81
C CYS A 176 -4.76 -9.88 -10.52
N ASN A 177 -4.41 -8.60 -10.59
CA ASN A 177 -4.47 -7.68 -9.44
C ASN A 177 -5.91 -7.45 -8.95
N GLU A 178 -6.91 -7.45 -9.84
CA GLU A 178 -8.31 -7.43 -9.41
C GLU A 178 -8.71 -8.72 -8.68
N GLU A 179 -8.18 -9.89 -9.10
CA GLU A 179 -8.37 -11.14 -8.36
C GLU A 179 -7.69 -11.08 -6.98
N ILE A 180 -6.44 -10.62 -6.89
CA ILE A 180 -5.71 -10.45 -5.61
C ILE A 180 -6.46 -9.51 -4.68
N LYS A 181 -7.00 -8.43 -5.21
CA LYS A 181 -7.81 -7.47 -4.45
C LYS A 181 -9.10 -8.10 -3.90
N GLN A 182 -9.75 -8.95 -4.70
CA GLN A 182 -10.93 -9.69 -4.25
C GLN A 182 -10.55 -10.74 -3.19
N ILE A 183 -9.44 -11.49 -3.39
CA ILE A 183 -8.91 -12.42 -2.39
C ILE A 183 -8.64 -11.69 -1.06
N ALA A 184 -8.02 -10.51 -1.11
CA ALA A 184 -7.78 -9.71 0.09
C ALA A 184 -9.08 -9.35 0.81
N ALA A 185 -10.10 -8.89 0.08
CA ALA A 185 -11.40 -8.51 0.63
C ALA A 185 -12.14 -9.71 1.24
N ASP A 186 -12.12 -10.87 0.57
CA ASP A 186 -12.82 -12.08 1.03
C ASP A 186 -12.14 -12.72 2.25
N ASN A 187 -10.88 -12.38 2.50
CA ASN A 187 -10.06 -12.93 3.58
C ASN A 187 -9.65 -11.89 4.64
N ASP A 188 -10.35 -10.76 4.80
CA ASP A 188 -10.01 -9.71 5.78
C ASP A 188 -8.52 -9.33 5.76
N ALA A 189 -7.91 -9.28 4.56
CA ALA A 189 -6.54 -8.84 4.33
C ALA A 189 -6.51 -7.45 3.70
N VAL A 190 -5.38 -6.76 3.82
CA VAL A 190 -5.18 -5.43 3.24
C VAL A 190 -4.60 -5.57 1.84
N TYR A 191 -5.25 -5.02 0.83
CA TYR A 191 -4.69 -4.93 -0.52
C TYR A 191 -3.79 -3.70 -0.64
N ILE A 192 -2.58 -3.88 -1.20
CA ILE A 192 -1.60 -2.81 -1.44
C ILE A 192 -1.40 -2.65 -2.94
N ASP A 193 -1.82 -1.51 -3.50
CA ASP A 193 -1.78 -1.24 -4.94
C ASP A 193 -0.40 -0.80 -5.42
N ALA A 194 0.53 -1.75 -5.49
CA ALA A 194 1.87 -1.51 -6.01
C ALA A 194 1.85 -1.20 -7.52
N PHE A 195 0.86 -1.68 -8.27
CA PHE A 195 0.73 -1.38 -9.70
C PHE A 195 0.56 0.12 -9.92
N ALA A 196 -0.46 0.71 -9.30
CA ALA A 196 -0.74 2.13 -9.43
C ALA A 196 0.41 3.01 -8.90
N ALA A 197 1.08 2.57 -7.83
CA ALA A 197 2.18 3.33 -7.23
C ALA A 197 3.44 3.37 -8.10
N LEU A 198 3.71 2.33 -8.91
CA LEU A 198 4.95 2.21 -9.69
C LEU A 198 4.77 2.48 -11.19
N ALA A 199 3.53 2.52 -11.68
CA ALA A 199 3.25 2.84 -13.07
C ALA A 199 3.64 4.28 -13.44
N GLY A 200 4.11 4.45 -14.66
CA GLY A 200 4.23 5.74 -15.33
C GLY A 200 2.90 6.20 -15.93
N ASP A 201 2.91 7.33 -16.61
CA ASP A 201 1.72 7.94 -17.20
C ASP A 201 1.02 7.05 -18.26
N ASP A 202 1.76 6.13 -18.88
CA ASP A 202 1.27 5.17 -19.86
C ASP A 202 0.78 3.84 -19.26
N GLY A 203 0.84 3.70 -17.92
CA GLY A 203 0.47 2.50 -17.21
C GLY A 203 1.52 1.38 -17.22
N SER A 204 2.72 1.64 -17.76
CA SER A 204 3.85 0.72 -17.75
C SER A 204 4.88 1.11 -16.67
N LEU A 205 5.72 0.15 -16.30
CA LEU A 205 6.91 0.46 -15.49
C LEU A 205 7.84 1.34 -16.34
N PRO A 206 8.29 2.52 -15.84
CA PRO A 206 9.21 3.37 -16.59
C PRO A 206 10.50 2.66 -16.98
N ASP A 207 11.05 2.97 -18.16
CA ASP A 207 12.22 2.27 -18.73
C ASP A 207 13.47 2.30 -17.82
N ASN A 208 13.60 3.33 -16.98
CA ASN A 208 14.70 3.44 -16.02
C ASN A 208 14.44 2.74 -14.69
N ALA A 209 13.25 2.20 -14.50
CA ALA A 209 12.82 1.62 -13.23
C ALA A 209 13.32 0.19 -12.99
N ALA A 210 13.61 -0.55 -14.07
CA ALA A 210 14.07 -1.93 -14.00
C ALA A 210 14.97 -2.25 -15.19
N ALA A 211 16.13 -2.87 -14.96
CA ALA A 211 17.07 -3.21 -16.02
C ALA A 211 16.54 -4.29 -16.97
N ASP A 212 15.70 -5.19 -16.45
CA ASP A 212 15.05 -6.27 -17.22
C ASP A 212 13.58 -5.97 -17.55
N GLY A 213 13.11 -4.78 -17.15
CA GLY A 213 11.74 -4.33 -17.36
C GLY A 213 10.71 -4.98 -16.43
N ILE A 214 11.15 -5.78 -15.43
CA ILE A 214 10.28 -6.55 -14.51
C ILE A 214 10.62 -6.22 -13.05
N HIS A 215 11.90 -6.36 -12.66
CA HIS A 215 12.32 -6.26 -11.27
C HIS A 215 12.78 -4.84 -10.93
N PRO A 216 12.02 -4.10 -10.10
CA PRO A 216 12.32 -2.72 -9.77
C PRO A 216 13.73 -2.54 -9.20
N ALA A 217 14.49 -1.57 -9.74
CA ALA A 217 15.75 -1.11 -9.20
C ALA A 217 15.56 -0.41 -7.84
N GLU A 218 16.66 -0.04 -7.18
CA GLU A 218 16.66 0.48 -5.81
C GLU A 218 15.64 1.62 -5.60
N GLU A 219 15.65 2.64 -6.47
CA GLU A 219 14.75 3.80 -6.36
C GLU A 219 13.26 3.38 -6.32
N TYR A 220 12.87 2.50 -7.23
CA TYR A 220 11.48 2.03 -7.33
C TYR A 220 11.13 1.00 -6.25
N THR A 221 12.11 0.20 -5.80
CA THR A 221 11.92 -0.67 -4.64
C THR A 221 11.73 0.17 -3.37
N GLN A 222 12.46 1.28 -3.19
CA GLN A 222 12.24 2.20 -2.08
C GLN A 222 10.86 2.88 -2.16
N LYS A 223 10.42 3.29 -3.35
CA LYS A 223 9.06 3.83 -3.55
C LYS A 223 7.99 2.81 -3.17
N TRP A 224 8.19 1.54 -3.52
CA TRP A 224 7.30 0.45 -3.10
C TRP A 224 7.33 0.25 -1.59
N ALA A 225 8.52 0.29 -0.98
CA ALA A 225 8.66 0.19 0.46
C ALA A 225 7.95 1.33 1.21
N GLU A 226 7.96 2.56 0.71
CA GLU A 226 7.19 3.66 1.31
C GLU A 226 5.67 3.37 1.31
N LEU A 227 5.15 2.76 0.24
CA LEU A 227 3.76 2.33 0.20
C LEU A 227 3.46 1.25 1.25
N LEU A 228 4.37 0.27 1.44
CA LEU A 228 4.22 -0.73 2.50
C LEU A 228 4.22 -0.09 3.89
N LYS A 229 5.17 0.82 4.15
CA LYS A 229 5.28 1.56 5.42
C LYS A 229 4.00 2.34 5.74
N GLN A 230 3.44 3.02 4.74
CA GLN A 230 2.17 3.73 4.88
C GLN A 230 1.03 2.77 5.22
N SER A 231 0.92 1.64 4.52
CA SER A 231 -0.14 0.65 4.74
C SER A 231 -0.06 0.01 6.14
N ILE A 232 1.16 -0.23 6.64
CA ILE A 232 1.40 -0.71 8.00
C ILE A 232 0.94 0.34 9.02
N ALA A 233 1.39 1.59 8.88
CA ALA A 233 1.01 2.68 9.79
C ALA A 233 -0.51 2.92 9.81
N GLU A 234 -1.20 2.83 8.67
CA GLU A 234 -2.65 2.93 8.59
C GLU A 234 -3.38 1.79 9.33
N ALA A 235 -2.80 0.58 9.35
CA ALA A 235 -3.36 -0.55 10.08
C ALA A 235 -3.15 -0.44 11.59
N GLU A 236 -1.99 0.08 12.04
CA GLU A 236 -1.66 0.30 13.44
C GLU A 236 -2.54 1.39 14.10
N ASN A 237 -3.12 2.29 13.30
CA ASN A 237 -3.95 3.41 13.77
C ASN A 237 -5.47 3.10 13.78
N LYS A 238 -5.89 1.87 13.50
CA LYS A 238 -7.30 1.44 13.51
C LYS A 238 -7.67 0.74 14.80
#